data_4994d3092e5c5ca227191f115a264364
#
_entry.id   4994d3092e5c5ca227191f115a264364
#
_cell.length_a   1.000
_cell.length_b   1.000
_cell.length_c   1.000
_cell.angle_alpha   90.00
_cell.angle_beta   90.00
_cell.angle_gamma   90.00
#
_symmetry.space_group_name_H-M   'P 1'
#
loop_
_entity.id
_entity.type
_entity.pdbx_description
1 polymer ?
#
loop_
_entity_poly.entity_id
_entity_poly.type
_entity_poly.pdbx_seq_one_letter_code
_entity_poly.pdbx_strand_id
1 'polypeptide(L)'
;DKIDQNFDSYHVEYTFADGTKFFMYGRTMGGVKDEFSSIAHGTKGLATISLGGHHLGKAGRIFKNQLIKPSEEVWSAFPGDEKAPDPYKMEWADLVEAVQKDLPYNEVKRGAEASMVTSMGRFAAHTGQEVTWDDYLANKHEFAPGLDTLTNASPAPLRADKDGRYPVPAPGLNRDREYKEFEG
;
A
#
# COMPACT_ATOMS: atom_id res chain seq x y z
N ASP A 1 3.45 -14.79 21.82
CA ASP A 1 2.33 -14.97 20.87
C ASP A 1 1.81 -13.61 20.52
N LYS A 2 1.78 -13.29 19.23
CA LYS A 2 1.24 -12.02 18.74
C LYS A 2 -0.25 -12.16 18.51
N ILE A 3 -1.00 -11.20 19.00
CA ILE A 3 -2.45 -11.23 19.05
C ILE A 3 -2.97 -10.12 18.15
N ASP A 4 -2.72 -10.28 16.84
CA ASP A 4 -3.12 -9.31 15.83
C ASP A 4 -3.96 -10.01 14.76
N GLN A 5 -4.78 -9.23 14.09
CA GLN A 5 -5.58 -9.66 12.95
C GLN A 5 -4.86 -9.52 11.61
N ASN A 6 -3.63 -9.03 11.61
CA ASN A 6 -2.81 -8.90 10.41
C ASN A 6 -1.76 -10.01 10.33
N PHE A 7 -1.36 -10.35 9.12
CA PHE A 7 -0.20 -11.20 8.90
C PHE A 7 1.11 -10.42 9.08
N ASP A 8 2.15 -11.09 9.54
CA ASP A 8 3.51 -10.53 9.56
C ASP A 8 4.11 -10.42 8.15
N SER A 9 3.57 -11.13 7.19
CA SER A 9 4.03 -11.14 5.81
C SER A 9 2.86 -11.17 4.83
N TYR A 10 2.96 -10.34 3.80
CA TYR A 10 2.01 -10.26 2.69
C TYR A 10 2.73 -10.46 1.37
N HIS A 11 2.15 -11.29 0.49
CA HIS A 11 2.53 -11.40 -0.91
C HIS A 11 1.26 -11.22 -1.73
N VAL A 12 1.19 -10.16 -2.51
CA VAL A 12 0.01 -9.84 -3.33
C VAL A 12 0.45 -9.59 -4.77
N GLU A 13 -0.23 -10.19 -5.70
CA GLU A 13 -0.09 -9.93 -7.12
C GLU A 13 -1.29 -9.13 -7.61
N TYR A 14 -1.02 -8.01 -8.24
CA TYR A 14 -2.01 -7.20 -8.94
C TYR A 14 -1.81 -7.37 -10.45
N THR A 15 -2.90 -7.63 -11.17
CA THR A 15 -2.89 -7.71 -12.63
C THR A 15 -3.65 -6.54 -13.20
N PHE A 16 -2.98 -5.71 -13.98
CA PHE A 16 -3.60 -4.59 -14.70
C PHE A 16 -4.30 -5.06 -15.98
N ALA A 17 -5.21 -4.24 -16.51
CA ALA A 17 -5.99 -4.55 -17.70
C ALA A 17 -5.13 -4.85 -18.95
N ASP A 18 -3.94 -4.28 -19.04
CA ASP A 18 -2.97 -4.52 -20.12
C ASP A 18 -2.09 -5.76 -19.90
N GLY A 19 -2.32 -6.50 -18.82
CA GLY A 19 -1.53 -7.67 -18.43
C GLY A 19 -0.26 -7.36 -17.64
N THR A 20 0.05 -6.09 -17.38
CA THR A 20 1.16 -5.71 -16.51
C THR A 20 0.93 -6.26 -15.10
N LYS A 21 1.99 -6.71 -14.45
CA LYS A 21 1.95 -7.24 -13.08
C LYS A 21 2.63 -6.30 -12.11
N PHE A 22 2.01 -6.14 -10.95
CA PHE A 22 2.63 -5.52 -9.79
C PHE A 22 2.67 -6.53 -8.64
N PHE A 23 3.86 -6.79 -8.13
CA PHE A 23 4.09 -7.69 -7.00
C PHE A 23 4.41 -6.88 -5.76
N MET A 24 3.56 -6.97 -4.75
CA MET A 24 3.78 -6.37 -3.45
C MET A 24 4.27 -7.45 -2.47
N TYR A 25 5.42 -7.19 -1.85
CA TYR A 25 5.98 -8.01 -0.78
C TYR A 25 6.10 -7.15 0.46
N GLY A 26 5.36 -7.48 1.49
CA GLY A 26 5.43 -6.81 2.78
C GLY A 26 5.85 -7.76 3.88
N ARG A 27 6.69 -7.29 4.79
CA ARG A 27 7.07 -8.04 5.98
C ARG A 27 7.33 -7.07 7.13
N THR A 28 6.69 -7.33 8.26
CA THR A 28 6.87 -6.55 9.48
C THR A 28 7.36 -7.48 10.59
N MET A 29 8.66 -7.52 10.79
CA MET A 29 9.31 -8.38 11.78
C MET A 29 10.46 -7.62 12.46
N GLY A 30 10.57 -7.75 13.77
CA GLY A 30 11.69 -7.16 14.51
C GLY A 30 13.02 -7.83 14.17
N GLY A 31 14.09 -7.04 14.07
CA GLY A 31 15.46 -7.54 13.89
C GLY A 31 15.82 -7.93 12.45
N VAL A 32 14.99 -7.64 11.48
CA VAL A 32 15.31 -7.85 10.06
C VAL A 32 15.79 -6.54 9.40
N LYS A 33 16.47 -6.68 8.26
CA LYS A 33 16.89 -5.53 7.46
C LYS A 33 15.66 -4.75 6.98
N ASP A 34 15.66 -3.45 7.25
CA ASP A 34 14.65 -2.54 6.70
C ASP A 34 14.90 -2.31 5.21
N GLU A 35 13.85 -2.47 4.44
CA GLU A 35 13.82 -2.12 3.02
C GLU A 35 12.43 -1.61 2.66
N PHE A 36 12.40 -0.47 1.98
CA PHE A 36 11.20 0.15 1.48
C PHE A 36 11.47 0.64 0.05
N SER A 37 11.04 -0.12 -0.94
CA SER A 37 11.37 0.18 -2.33
C SER A 37 10.23 -0.13 -3.30
N SER A 38 10.19 0.64 -4.38
CA SER A 38 9.34 0.37 -5.54
C SER A 38 10.21 0.40 -6.79
N ILE A 39 10.27 -0.72 -7.51
CA ILE A 39 11.13 -0.92 -8.66
C ILE A 39 10.27 -1.38 -9.83
N ALA A 40 10.43 -0.73 -10.98
CA ALA A 40 9.79 -1.15 -12.22
C ALA A 40 10.83 -1.83 -13.13
N HIS A 41 10.49 -3.04 -13.59
CA HIS A 41 11.29 -3.81 -14.55
C HIS A 41 10.65 -3.73 -15.93
N GLY A 42 11.37 -3.15 -16.87
CA GLY A 42 10.96 -3.06 -18.28
C GLY A 42 11.86 -3.84 -19.20
N THR A 43 11.45 -4.03 -20.44
CA THR A 43 12.24 -4.74 -21.47
C THR A 43 13.51 -4.01 -21.87
N LYS A 44 13.61 -2.71 -21.62
CA LYS A 44 14.75 -1.86 -21.98
C LYS A 44 15.60 -1.42 -20.78
N GLY A 45 15.23 -1.81 -19.57
CA GLY A 45 15.94 -1.41 -18.36
C GLY A 45 15.06 -1.47 -17.12
N LEU A 46 15.53 -0.81 -16.08
CA LEU A 46 14.94 -0.79 -14.75
C LEU A 46 14.76 0.65 -14.29
N ALA A 47 13.69 0.93 -13.57
CA ALA A 47 13.50 2.22 -12.87
C ALA A 47 13.34 2.01 -11.36
N THR A 48 14.06 2.78 -10.56
CA THR A 48 13.83 2.90 -9.13
C THR A 48 12.86 4.05 -8.89
N ILE A 49 11.62 3.73 -8.54
CA ILE A 49 10.55 4.72 -8.33
C ILE A 49 10.69 5.32 -6.93
N SER A 50 10.75 4.46 -5.90
CA SER A 50 11.05 4.86 -4.54
C SER A 50 12.10 3.93 -3.93
N LEU A 51 12.99 4.49 -3.15
CA LEU A 51 13.95 3.78 -2.35
C LEU A 51 14.00 4.48 -0.99
N GLY A 52 13.68 3.74 0.06
CA GLY A 52 13.72 4.19 1.44
C GLY A 52 14.40 3.14 2.32
N GLY A 53 14.82 3.55 3.52
CA GLY A 53 15.61 2.72 4.42
C GLY A 53 17.08 3.11 4.41
N HIS A 54 17.80 2.67 5.42
CA HIS A 54 19.14 3.16 5.74
C HIS A 54 20.24 2.83 4.71
N HIS A 55 19.97 1.98 3.73
CA HIS A 55 20.99 1.45 2.82
C HIS A 55 20.63 1.53 1.34
N LEU A 56 19.48 2.08 1.01
CA LEU A 56 19.04 2.18 -0.37
C LEU A 56 19.46 3.51 -0.96
N GLY A 57 19.91 3.48 -2.20
CA GLY A 57 20.35 4.65 -2.93
C GLY A 57 19.23 5.66 -3.16
N LYS A 58 19.43 6.56 -4.11
CA LYS A 58 18.45 7.59 -4.46
C LYS A 58 17.30 6.99 -5.26
N ALA A 59 16.08 7.44 -5.00
CA ALA A 59 14.90 7.18 -5.84
C ALA A 59 14.96 7.98 -7.17
N GLY A 60 14.01 7.74 -8.05
CA GLY A 60 13.86 8.48 -9.29
C GLY A 60 15.01 8.30 -10.25
N ARG A 61 15.42 7.05 -10.56
CA ARG A 61 16.50 6.73 -11.49
C ARG A 61 16.08 5.73 -12.53
N ILE A 62 16.71 5.80 -13.70
CA ILE A 62 16.56 4.81 -14.78
C ILE A 62 17.92 4.22 -15.11
N PHE A 63 17.96 2.90 -15.27
CA PHE A 63 19.13 2.12 -15.62
C PHE A 63 18.89 1.40 -16.95
N LYS A 64 19.92 1.31 -17.79
CA LYS A 64 19.83 0.72 -19.15
C LYS A 64 19.66 -0.81 -19.17
N ASN A 65 19.83 -1.47 -18.02
CA ASN A 65 19.58 -2.90 -17.85
C ASN A 65 19.01 -3.20 -16.46
N GLN A 66 18.94 -4.46 -16.05
CA GLN A 66 18.33 -4.89 -14.78
C GLN A 66 19.25 -4.76 -13.55
N LEU A 67 20.31 -3.95 -13.65
CA LEU A 67 21.28 -3.77 -12.57
C LEU A 67 21.28 -2.34 -12.05
N ILE A 68 21.07 -2.19 -10.75
CA ILE A 68 21.19 -0.89 -10.05
C ILE A 68 22.69 -0.64 -9.79
N LYS A 69 23.36 -0.08 -10.78
CA LYS A 69 24.79 0.29 -10.71
C LYS A 69 25.00 1.67 -11.32
N PRO A 70 25.90 2.51 -10.76
CA PRO A 70 26.19 3.82 -11.33
C PRO A 70 26.58 3.80 -12.82
N SER A 71 27.32 2.78 -13.27
CA SER A 71 27.72 2.63 -14.68
C SER A 71 26.54 2.35 -15.62
N GLU A 72 25.42 1.93 -15.12
CA GLU A 72 24.21 1.58 -15.88
C GLU A 72 23.14 2.67 -15.82
N GLU A 73 23.34 3.69 -14.98
CA GLU A 73 22.42 4.81 -14.85
C GLU A 73 22.41 5.66 -16.13
N VAL A 74 21.22 5.89 -16.67
CA VAL A 74 21.00 6.70 -17.88
C VAL A 74 20.23 7.97 -17.58
N TRP A 75 19.56 8.03 -16.43
CA TRP A 75 18.81 9.19 -15.98
C TRP A 75 18.61 9.21 -14.48
N SER A 76 18.60 10.40 -13.90
CA SER A 76 18.27 10.64 -12.48
C SER A 76 17.44 11.90 -12.35
N ALA A 77 16.41 11.85 -11.51
CA ALA A 77 15.64 13.03 -11.10
C ALA A 77 16.47 13.99 -10.23
N PHE A 78 17.49 13.45 -9.53
CA PHE A 78 18.36 14.20 -8.63
C PHE A 78 19.83 13.86 -8.95
N PRO A 79 20.39 14.46 -10.00
CA PRO A 79 21.76 14.16 -10.45
C PRO A 79 22.81 14.56 -9.41
N GLY A 80 23.95 13.91 -9.45
CA GLY A 80 25.06 14.18 -8.54
C GLY A 80 24.69 13.90 -7.08
N ASP A 81 25.00 14.84 -6.20
CA ASP A 81 24.74 14.76 -4.74
C ASP A 81 23.44 15.45 -4.32
N GLU A 82 22.61 15.85 -5.26
CA GLU A 82 21.30 16.44 -4.94
C GLU A 82 20.48 15.47 -4.09
N LYS A 83 19.89 16.01 -3.04
CA LYS A 83 18.93 15.29 -2.20
C LYS A 83 17.53 15.48 -2.75
N ALA A 84 16.75 14.39 -2.77
CA ALA A 84 15.33 14.50 -3.02
C ALA A 84 14.71 15.46 -2.01
N PRO A 85 13.85 16.40 -2.44
CA PRO A 85 13.14 17.27 -1.51
C PRO A 85 12.27 16.44 -0.57
N ASP A 86 11.97 17.00 0.58
CA ASP A 86 11.05 16.40 1.55
C ASP A 86 9.63 16.36 0.95
N PRO A 87 9.05 15.18 0.71
CA PRO A 87 7.76 15.05 0.06
C PRO A 87 6.62 15.71 0.84
N TYR A 88 6.68 15.71 2.15
CA TYR A 88 5.67 16.36 3.00
C TYR A 88 5.71 17.89 2.87
N LYS A 89 6.91 18.47 2.76
CA LYS A 89 7.03 19.91 2.51
C LYS A 89 6.54 20.30 1.12
N MET A 90 6.79 19.44 0.13
CA MET A 90 6.30 19.69 -1.23
C MET A 90 4.78 19.64 -1.30
N GLU A 91 4.16 18.65 -0.67
CA GLU A 91 2.71 18.53 -0.60
C GLU A 91 2.06 19.82 -0.06
N TRP A 92 2.59 20.35 1.05
CA TRP A 92 2.11 21.61 1.60
C TRP A 92 2.39 22.81 0.69
N ALA A 93 3.54 22.85 0.04
CA ALA A 93 3.86 23.92 -0.89
C ALA A 93 2.90 23.96 -2.08
N ASP A 94 2.59 22.81 -2.66
CA ASP A 94 1.66 22.66 -3.79
C ASP A 94 0.25 23.10 -3.39
N LEU A 95 -0.24 22.67 -2.22
CA LEU A 95 -1.53 23.08 -1.69
C LEU A 95 -1.60 24.60 -1.46
N VAL A 96 -0.59 25.16 -0.80
CA VAL A 96 -0.54 26.61 -0.51
C VAL A 96 -0.48 27.41 -1.82
N GLU A 97 0.30 26.98 -2.79
CA GLU A 97 0.35 27.61 -4.11
C GLU A 97 -1.00 27.58 -4.80
N ALA A 98 -1.67 26.43 -4.79
CA ALA A 98 -3.00 26.29 -5.38
C ALA A 98 -4.02 27.24 -4.73
N VAL A 99 -4.02 27.34 -3.41
CA VAL A 99 -4.89 28.26 -2.66
C VAL A 99 -4.58 29.73 -3.01
N GLN A 100 -3.28 30.11 -3.06
CA GLN A 100 -2.86 31.48 -3.35
C GLN A 100 -3.18 31.94 -4.78
N LYS A 101 -3.14 30.99 -5.72
CA LYS A 101 -3.34 31.26 -7.15
C LYS A 101 -4.74 30.90 -7.65
N ASP A 102 -5.63 30.49 -6.76
CA ASP A 102 -6.98 29.98 -7.08
C ASP A 102 -6.97 28.90 -8.17
N LEU A 103 -6.02 27.94 -8.03
CA LEU A 103 -5.89 26.81 -8.94
C LEU A 103 -6.75 25.63 -8.48
N PRO A 104 -7.30 24.84 -9.41
CA PRO A 104 -7.99 23.61 -9.05
C PRO A 104 -7.01 22.60 -8.43
N TYR A 105 -7.28 22.18 -7.20
CA TYR A 105 -6.47 21.19 -6.49
C TYR A 105 -7.38 20.21 -5.77
N ASN A 106 -7.66 19.08 -6.40
CA ASN A 106 -8.51 18.05 -5.84
C ASN A 106 -7.91 16.67 -6.09
N GLU A 107 -7.38 16.06 -5.05
CA GLU A 107 -6.76 14.74 -5.10
C GLU A 107 -7.63 13.63 -4.49
N VAL A 108 -8.89 13.92 -4.12
CA VAL A 108 -9.78 12.96 -3.44
C VAL A 108 -9.92 11.67 -4.22
N LYS A 109 -10.15 11.74 -5.53
CA LYS A 109 -10.28 10.56 -6.38
C LYS A 109 -9.01 9.72 -6.34
N ARG A 110 -7.85 10.32 -6.57
CA ARG A 110 -6.55 9.64 -6.57
C ARG A 110 -6.24 9.00 -5.22
N GLY A 111 -6.48 9.73 -4.13
CA GLY A 111 -6.28 9.23 -2.77
C GLY A 111 -7.21 8.07 -2.43
N ALA A 112 -8.49 8.16 -2.83
CA ALA A 112 -9.46 7.09 -2.64
C ALA A 112 -9.08 5.82 -3.43
N GLU A 113 -8.69 5.96 -4.70
CA GLU A 113 -8.24 4.85 -5.53
C GLU A 113 -6.97 4.18 -4.97
N ALA A 114 -5.99 4.96 -4.51
CA ALA A 114 -4.79 4.43 -3.88
C ALA A 114 -5.10 3.66 -2.58
N SER A 115 -5.98 4.19 -1.75
CA SER A 115 -6.44 3.52 -0.52
C SER A 115 -7.19 2.23 -0.85
N MET A 116 -8.01 2.25 -1.89
CA MET A 116 -8.76 1.08 -2.35
C MET A 116 -7.82 -0.04 -2.83
N VAL A 117 -6.77 0.26 -3.60
CA VAL A 117 -5.77 -0.74 -4.03
C VAL A 117 -5.15 -1.43 -2.83
N THR A 118 -4.75 -0.67 -1.81
CA THR A 118 -4.14 -1.21 -0.59
C THR A 118 -5.11 -2.13 0.16
N SER A 119 -6.34 -1.68 0.35
CA SER A 119 -7.39 -2.43 1.05
C SER A 119 -7.79 -3.70 0.29
N MET A 120 -7.88 -3.62 -1.04
CA MET A 120 -8.16 -4.76 -1.92
C MET A 120 -7.10 -5.85 -1.82
N GLY A 121 -5.81 -5.47 -1.77
CA GLY A 121 -4.72 -6.42 -1.58
C GLY A 121 -4.76 -7.11 -0.23
N ARG A 122 -5.08 -6.37 0.83
CA ARG A 122 -5.30 -6.95 2.17
C ARG A 122 -6.48 -7.92 2.15
N PHE A 123 -7.59 -7.54 1.54
CA PHE A 123 -8.77 -8.38 1.41
C PHE A 123 -8.47 -9.69 0.68
N ALA A 124 -7.79 -9.63 -0.47
CA ALA A 124 -7.38 -10.82 -1.22
C ALA A 124 -6.49 -11.74 -0.38
N ALA A 125 -5.51 -11.19 0.34
CA ALA A 125 -4.62 -11.96 1.21
C ALA A 125 -5.36 -12.63 2.39
N HIS A 126 -6.31 -11.94 3.01
CA HIS A 126 -7.05 -12.44 4.18
C HIS A 126 -8.13 -13.46 3.81
N THR A 127 -8.71 -13.35 2.62
CA THR A 127 -9.73 -14.30 2.13
C THR A 127 -9.15 -15.46 1.33
N GLY A 128 -7.95 -15.28 0.76
CA GLY A 128 -7.36 -16.24 -0.18
C GLY A 128 -8.11 -16.29 -1.52
N GLN A 129 -8.79 -15.19 -1.89
CA GLN A 129 -9.57 -15.11 -3.12
C GLN A 129 -8.93 -14.16 -4.12
N GLU A 130 -9.17 -14.42 -5.40
CA GLU A 130 -8.99 -13.42 -6.45
C GLU A 130 -10.14 -12.41 -6.37
N VAL A 131 -9.79 -11.12 -6.45
CA VAL A 131 -10.75 -10.02 -6.27
C VAL A 131 -10.57 -9.03 -7.40
N THR A 132 -11.64 -8.75 -8.14
CA THR A 132 -11.62 -7.69 -9.14
C THR A 132 -11.85 -6.32 -8.51
N TRP A 133 -11.50 -5.27 -9.24
CA TRP A 133 -11.76 -3.89 -8.82
C TRP A 133 -13.24 -3.63 -8.58
N ASP A 134 -14.09 -4.09 -9.52
CA ASP A 134 -15.53 -3.85 -9.46
C ASP A 134 -16.19 -4.63 -8.33
N ASP A 135 -15.78 -5.89 -8.09
CA ASP A 135 -16.27 -6.69 -6.98
C ASP A 135 -15.90 -6.06 -5.64
N TYR A 136 -14.67 -5.57 -5.51
CA TYR A 136 -14.26 -4.93 -4.27
C TYR A 136 -14.95 -3.58 -4.06
N LEU A 137 -15.18 -2.81 -5.10
CA LEU A 137 -15.94 -1.56 -5.03
C LEU A 137 -17.41 -1.79 -4.63
N ALA A 138 -18.00 -2.90 -5.07
CA ALA A 138 -19.36 -3.30 -4.71
C ALA A 138 -19.47 -3.98 -3.33
N ASN A 139 -18.34 -4.28 -2.69
CA ASN A 139 -18.32 -4.97 -1.40
C ASN A 139 -18.93 -4.09 -0.31
N LYS A 140 -19.79 -4.71 0.52
CA LYS A 140 -20.51 -4.03 1.61
C LYS A 140 -19.88 -4.24 2.97
N HIS A 141 -18.72 -4.88 3.03
CA HIS A 141 -18.05 -5.12 4.30
C HIS A 141 -17.62 -3.81 4.96
N GLU A 142 -17.99 -3.67 6.21
CA GLU A 142 -17.64 -2.52 7.05
C GLU A 142 -16.73 -2.98 8.20
N PHE A 143 -15.52 -2.43 8.26
CA PHE A 143 -14.60 -2.69 9.39
C PHE A 143 -15.06 -2.04 10.69
N ALA A 144 -15.84 -1.00 10.60
CA ALA A 144 -16.36 -0.23 11.75
C ALA A 144 -17.85 0.05 11.57
N PRO A 145 -18.72 -0.96 11.65
CA PRO A 145 -20.15 -0.75 11.53
C PRO A 145 -20.65 0.21 12.61
N GLY A 146 -21.47 1.16 12.20
CA GLY A 146 -21.99 2.20 13.10
C GLY A 146 -21.00 3.32 13.43
N LEU A 147 -19.97 3.53 12.60
CA LEU A 147 -18.95 4.56 12.79
C LEU A 147 -19.55 5.96 13.05
N ASP A 148 -20.61 6.31 12.34
CA ASP A 148 -21.29 7.61 12.46
C ASP A 148 -21.89 7.87 13.84
N THR A 149 -22.13 6.82 14.61
CA THR A 149 -22.73 6.89 15.95
C THR A 149 -21.74 6.63 17.08
N LEU A 150 -20.46 6.42 16.76
CA LEU A 150 -19.43 6.17 17.77
C LEU A 150 -19.20 7.39 18.65
N THR A 151 -19.08 7.14 19.93
CA THR A 151 -18.73 8.09 20.98
C THR A 151 -17.52 7.58 21.77
N ASN A 152 -16.93 8.40 22.61
CA ASN A 152 -15.85 7.97 23.51
C ASN A 152 -16.27 6.85 24.49
N ALA A 153 -17.56 6.66 24.70
CA ALA A 153 -18.10 5.60 25.56
C ALA A 153 -18.52 4.35 24.75
N SER A 154 -18.51 4.43 23.43
CA SER A 154 -18.85 3.28 22.59
C SER A 154 -17.77 2.22 22.68
N PRO A 155 -18.13 0.93 22.66
CA PRO A 155 -17.16 -0.14 22.54
C PRO A 155 -16.50 -0.10 21.16
N ALA A 156 -15.26 -0.57 21.06
CA ALA A 156 -14.57 -0.70 19.78
C ALA A 156 -15.40 -1.56 18.80
N PRO A 157 -15.48 -1.18 17.51
CA PRO A 157 -16.21 -1.95 16.49
C PRO A 157 -15.73 -3.41 16.39
N LEU A 158 -14.41 -3.62 16.46
CA LEU A 158 -13.82 -4.93 16.57
C LEU A 158 -13.29 -5.14 17.99
N ARG A 159 -13.63 -6.27 18.59
CA ARG A 159 -13.23 -6.59 19.98
C ARG A 159 -12.42 -7.85 20.04
N ALA A 160 -11.44 -7.85 20.93
CA ALA A 160 -10.78 -9.06 21.35
C ALA A 160 -11.77 -10.00 22.08
N ASP A 161 -11.50 -11.28 22.04
CA ASP A 161 -12.16 -12.29 22.88
C ASP A 161 -11.79 -12.13 24.36
N LYS A 162 -12.31 -13.04 25.21
CA LYS A 162 -12.02 -13.05 26.66
C LYS A 162 -10.54 -13.23 26.99
N ASP A 163 -9.74 -13.78 26.07
CA ASP A 163 -8.31 -14.02 26.22
C ASP A 163 -7.47 -12.90 25.58
N GLY A 164 -8.12 -11.81 25.15
CA GLY A 164 -7.49 -10.65 24.51
C GLY A 164 -7.04 -10.90 23.07
N ARG A 165 -7.62 -11.87 22.37
CA ARG A 165 -7.24 -12.25 21.00
C ARG A 165 -8.25 -11.72 19.99
N TYR A 166 -7.76 -11.19 18.91
CA TYR A 166 -8.57 -10.81 17.75
C TYR A 166 -8.74 -11.99 16.78
N PRO A 167 -9.79 -11.99 15.95
CA PRO A 167 -9.97 -13.00 14.90
C PRO A 167 -8.75 -13.01 13.97
N VAL A 168 -8.08 -14.14 13.85
CA VAL A 168 -6.94 -14.31 12.94
C VAL A 168 -7.48 -14.69 11.56
N PRO A 169 -7.00 -14.07 10.47
CA PRO A 169 -7.38 -14.47 9.12
C PRO A 169 -7.05 -15.95 8.87
N ALA A 170 -7.95 -16.64 8.19
CA ALA A 170 -7.80 -18.04 7.81
C ALA A 170 -8.18 -18.24 6.33
N PRO A 171 -7.30 -17.80 5.39
CA PRO A 171 -7.60 -17.79 3.97
C PRO A 171 -8.08 -19.15 3.47
N GLY A 172 -9.19 -19.15 2.72
CA GLY A 172 -9.80 -20.33 2.15
C GLY A 172 -10.51 -21.28 3.13
N LEU A 173 -10.22 -21.22 4.43
CA LEU A 173 -10.78 -22.12 5.43
C LEU A 173 -11.91 -21.49 6.25
N ASN A 174 -11.80 -20.22 6.57
CA ASN A 174 -12.79 -19.52 7.37
C ASN A 174 -12.97 -18.08 6.88
N ARG A 175 -13.97 -17.88 6.05
CA ARG A 175 -14.35 -16.57 5.50
C ARG A 175 -15.19 -15.75 6.47
N ASP A 176 -15.71 -16.37 7.52
CA ASP A 176 -16.73 -15.81 8.41
C ASP A 176 -16.18 -14.85 9.47
N ARG A 177 -14.87 -14.75 9.64
CA ARG A 177 -14.30 -14.01 10.76
C ARG A 177 -14.27 -12.52 10.54
N GLU A 178 -13.66 -12.10 9.42
CA GLU A 178 -13.45 -10.70 9.13
C GLU A 178 -14.27 -10.23 7.91
N TYR A 179 -14.57 -11.12 6.96
CA TYR A 179 -15.25 -10.80 5.71
C TYR A 179 -16.44 -11.75 5.47
N LYS A 180 -17.43 -11.68 6.34
CA LYS A 180 -18.60 -12.59 6.33
C LYS A 180 -19.45 -12.56 5.06
N GLU A 181 -19.47 -11.42 4.39
CA GLU A 181 -20.43 -11.17 3.30
C GLU A 181 -19.84 -11.39 1.91
N PHE A 182 -18.58 -11.81 1.83
CA PHE A 182 -17.98 -12.14 0.55
C PHE A 182 -18.29 -13.61 0.21
N GLU A 183 -19.47 -13.83 -0.35
CA GLU A 183 -19.83 -15.05 -1.07
C GLU A 183 -19.57 -14.80 -2.56
N GLY A 184 -18.45 -15.30 -3.07
CA GLY A 184 -18.14 -15.32 -4.49
C GLY A 184 -18.90 -16.39 -5.23
#